data_7611bdc4817aa006cbca2b307db98b64
#
_entry.id   7611bdc4817aa006cbca2b307db98b64
#
_cell.length_a   1.000
_cell.length_b   1.000
_cell.length_c   1.000
_cell.angle_alpha   90.00
_cell.angle_beta   90.00
_cell.angle_gamma   90.00
#
_symmetry.space_group_name_H-M   'P 1'
#
loop_
_entity.id
_entity.type
_entity.pdbx_description
1 polymer ?
#
loop_
_entity_poly.entity_id
_entity_poly.type
_entity_poly.pdbx_seq_one_letter_code
_entity_poly.pdbx_strand_id
1 'polypeptide(L)'
;MPYQPRTLYSEIAPNLFMGGTSDDDVIQVPAPRFQRRDDLPFDAIVTMYAWARPADWKVQEFLYGVPDAAIADIDLSRLREAVRFGYKRWQAGDRVLVRCQAGLNRSGLVTALILMRSGLDSESAIRLIRKNRADIALFNEDYVKWLISESQAFLSDSPSNQAA
;
A
#
# COMPACT_ATOMS: atom_id res chain seq x y z
N MET A 1 -11.88 22.41 -1.90
CA MET A 1 -10.85 21.78 -1.05
C MET A 1 -10.66 20.35 -1.49
N PRO A 2 -9.45 19.89 -1.72
CA PRO A 2 -9.27 18.48 -2.00
C PRO A 2 -9.76 17.69 -0.80
N TYR A 3 -10.55 16.66 -1.07
CA TYR A 3 -11.03 15.75 -0.04
C TYR A 3 -9.83 15.02 0.57
N GLN A 4 -9.69 15.09 1.87
CA GLN A 4 -8.68 14.32 2.61
C GLN A 4 -9.36 13.18 3.36
N PRO A 5 -8.74 12.01 3.40
CA PRO A 5 -9.27 10.92 4.23
C PRO A 5 -9.40 11.36 5.70
N ARG A 6 -10.52 11.04 6.30
CA ARG A 6 -10.78 11.40 7.71
C ARG A 6 -9.96 10.59 8.70
N THR A 7 -9.40 9.47 8.25
CA THR A 7 -8.63 8.56 9.10
C THR A 7 -7.23 8.39 8.55
N LEU A 8 -6.27 8.17 9.45
CA LEU A 8 -4.89 7.92 9.06
C LEU A 8 -4.76 6.68 8.18
N TYR A 9 -5.52 5.64 8.49
CA TYR A 9 -5.59 4.42 7.70
C TYR A 9 -7.01 3.86 7.65
N SER A 10 -7.29 3.03 6.66
CA SER A 10 -8.58 2.39 6.43
C SER A 10 -8.39 0.92 6.07
N GLU A 11 -9.26 0.06 6.57
CA GLU A 11 -9.29 -1.34 6.15
C GLU A 11 -9.90 -1.45 4.76
N ILE A 12 -9.15 -2.03 3.82
CA ILE A 12 -9.58 -2.19 2.42
C ILE A 12 -10.23 -3.56 2.20
N ALA A 13 -9.61 -4.58 2.74
CA ALA A 13 -10.10 -5.96 2.80
C ALA A 13 -9.74 -6.50 4.19
N PRO A 14 -10.31 -7.62 4.65
CA PRO A 14 -10.00 -8.14 5.98
C PRO A 14 -8.50 -8.27 6.23
N ASN A 15 -7.99 -7.58 7.23
CA ASN A 15 -6.58 -7.51 7.63
C ASN A 15 -5.63 -6.81 6.64
N LEU A 16 -6.13 -6.19 5.59
CA LEU A 16 -5.34 -5.38 4.66
C LEU A 16 -5.77 -3.92 4.77
N PHE A 17 -4.84 -3.07 5.18
CA PHE A 17 -5.07 -1.65 5.47
C PHE A 17 -4.24 -0.79 4.53
N MET A 18 -4.74 0.40 4.26
CA MET A 18 -4.06 1.40 3.45
C MET A 18 -4.11 2.74 4.18
N GLY A 19 -3.00 3.48 4.19
CA GLY A 19 -2.96 4.74 4.91
C GLY A 19 -1.81 5.66 4.59
N GLY A 20 -1.73 6.73 5.38
CA GLY A 20 -0.69 7.74 5.33
C GLY A 20 0.25 7.68 6.51
N THR A 21 1.02 8.75 6.70
CA THR A 21 1.94 8.92 7.82
C THR A 21 1.46 10.06 8.72
N SER A 22 1.71 9.91 10.03
CA SER A 22 1.28 10.89 11.03
C SER A 22 2.19 12.10 11.16
N ASP A 23 3.34 12.09 10.51
CA ASP A 23 4.39 13.10 10.62
C ASP A 23 4.35 14.12 9.48
N ASP A 24 3.34 14.07 8.64
CA ASP A 24 3.13 15.08 7.62
C ASP A 24 1.78 15.78 7.80
N ASP A 25 1.67 16.97 7.28
CA ASP A 25 0.49 17.83 7.45
C ASP A 25 -0.70 17.44 6.56
N VAL A 26 -0.58 16.38 5.80
CA VAL A 26 -1.61 15.98 4.83
C VAL A 26 -2.79 15.29 5.53
N ILE A 27 -2.52 14.55 6.60
CA ILE A 27 -3.57 13.87 7.37
C ILE A 27 -3.49 14.32 8.83
N GLN A 28 -4.40 15.19 9.20
CA GLN A 28 -4.49 15.74 10.55
C GLN A 28 -5.29 14.82 11.48
N VAL A 29 -4.82 13.62 11.67
CA VAL A 29 -5.41 12.67 12.62
C VAL A 29 -4.34 12.23 13.61
N PRO A 30 -4.64 12.19 14.91
CA PRO A 30 -3.67 11.67 15.87
C PRO A 30 -3.23 10.26 15.49
N ALA A 31 -1.92 10.05 15.43
CA ALA A 31 -1.41 8.71 15.22
C ALA A 31 -1.74 7.84 16.43
N PRO A 32 -2.07 6.58 16.21
CA PRO A 32 -2.20 5.64 17.31
C PRO A 32 -0.91 5.61 18.13
N ARG A 33 -1.02 5.66 19.45
CA ARG A 33 0.13 5.51 20.35
C ARG A 33 0.25 4.04 20.71
N PHE A 34 1.37 3.44 20.36
CA PHE A 34 1.65 2.05 20.67
C PHE A 34 2.61 1.95 21.85
N GLN A 35 2.19 1.28 22.88
CA GLN A 35 3.02 1.07 24.07
C GLN A 35 3.52 -0.37 24.21
N ARG A 36 2.78 -1.32 23.68
CA ARG A 36 3.12 -2.75 23.71
C ARG A 36 2.85 -3.41 22.37
N ARG A 37 3.46 -4.57 22.15
CA ARG A 37 3.25 -5.33 20.92
C ARG A 37 1.76 -5.67 20.69
N ASP A 38 1.08 -6.04 21.76
CA ASP A 38 -0.34 -6.42 21.68
C ASP A 38 -1.26 -5.24 21.35
N ASP A 39 -0.75 -4.01 21.55
CA ASP A 39 -1.47 -2.77 21.23
C ASP A 39 -1.18 -2.29 19.80
N LEU A 40 -0.28 -2.95 19.07
CA LEU A 40 0.04 -2.59 17.70
C LEU A 40 -1.08 -3.05 16.76
N PRO A 41 -1.64 -2.15 15.92
CA PRO A 41 -2.70 -2.55 14.99
C PRO A 41 -2.19 -3.37 13.82
N PHE A 42 -0.87 -3.42 13.58
CA PHE A 42 -0.27 -4.06 12.42
C PHE A 42 0.90 -4.95 12.80
N ASP A 43 1.01 -6.09 12.11
CA ASP A 43 2.14 -7.01 12.22
C ASP A 43 3.22 -6.68 11.19
N ALA A 44 2.81 -6.15 10.05
CA ALA A 44 3.72 -5.80 8.94
C ALA A 44 3.26 -4.52 8.25
N ILE A 45 4.22 -3.74 7.77
CA ILE A 45 3.96 -2.47 7.07
C ILE A 45 4.81 -2.41 5.81
N VAL A 46 4.17 -2.07 4.69
CA VAL A 46 4.85 -1.66 3.46
C VAL A 46 4.84 -0.13 3.40
N THR A 47 5.99 0.50 3.43
CA THR A 47 6.14 1.95 3.44
C THR A 47 6.70 2.44 2.11
N MET A 48 5.92 3.24 1.39
CA MET A 48 6.25 3.78 0.06
C MET A 48 6.67 5.25 0.11
N TYR A 49 6.95 5.78 1.27
CA TYR A 49 7.35 7.16 1.50
C TYR A 49 8.70 7.21 2.21
N ALA A 50 9.72 7.76 1.54
CA ALA A 50 11.10 7.75 2.04
C ALA A 50 11.31 8.53 3.35
N TRP A 51 10.49 9.53 3.61
CA TRP A 51 10.59 10.41 4.77
C TRP A 51 9.72 9.97 5.94
N ALA A 52 9.01 8.84 5.81
CA ALA A 52 8.22 8.29 6.90
C ALA A 52 9.11 7.94 8.09
N ARG A 53 8.60 8.18 9.30
CA ARG A 53 9.25 7.64 10.49
C ARG A 53 9.25 6.12 10.43
N PRO A 54 10.33 5.46 10.85
CA PRO A 54 10.38 4.00 10.91
C PRO A 54 9.21 3.45 11.74
N ALA A 55 8.72 2.29 11.33
CA ALA A 55 7.77 1.54 12.13
C ALA A 55 8.41 1.09 13.47
N ASP A 56 7.56 0.77 14.45
CA ASP A 56 8.03 0.18 15.70
C ASP A 56 8.89 -1.06 15.40
N TRP A 57 9.98 -1.24 16.14
CA TRP A 57 10.92 -2.34 15.93
C TRP A 57 10.28 -3.75 16.03
N LYS A 58 9.10 -3.86 16.62
CA LYS A 58 8.34 -5.10 16.71
C LYS A 58 7.52 -5.40 15.46
N VAL A 59 7.39 -4.43 14.55
CA VAL A 59 6.63 -4.55 13.30
C VAL A 59 7.61 -4.80 12.17
N GLN A 60 7.34 -5.77 11.32
CA GLN A 60 8.15 -5.98 10.11
C GLN A 60 7.82 -4.92 9.07
N GLU A 61 8.84 -4.22 8.61
CA GLU A 61 8.65 -3.14 7.63
C GLU A 61 9.45 -3.40 6.36
N PHE A 62 8.79 -3.24 5.21
CA PHE A 62 9.43 -3.13 3.91
C PHE A 62 9.36 -1.67 3.48
N LEU A 63 10.51 -1.01 3.39
CA LEU A 63 10.60 0.40 2.99
C LEU A 63 11.10 0.52 1.56
N TYR A 64 10.29 1.09 0.70
CA TYR A 64 10.67 1.52 -0.64
C TYR A 64 10.06 2.89 -0.94
N GLY A 65 10.81 3.95 -0.68
CA GLY A 65 10.36 5.32 -0.97
C GLY A 65 10.42 5.61 -2.46
N VAL A 66 9.28 6.02 -3.03
CA VAL A 66 9.17 6.43 -4.42
C VAL A 66 8.49 7.79 -4.53
N PRO A 67 8.76 8.57 -5.60
CA PRO A 67 8.00 9.80 -5.85
C PRO A 67 6.57 9.45 -6.27
N ASP A 68 5.61 10.29 -5.91
CA ASP A 68 4.25 10.22 -6.44
C ASP A 68 4.20 10.93 -7.79
N ALA A 69 4.64 10.25 -8.83
CA ALA A 69 4.77 10.78 -10.17
C ALA A 69 4.40 9.71 -11.22
N ALA A 70 5.34 9.25 -12.03
CA ALA A 70 5.08 8.29 -13.08
C ALA A 70 5.59 6.88 -12.72
N ILE A 71 4.99 5.87 -13.30
CA ILE A 71 5.48 4.49 -13.19
C ILE A 71 6.93 4.37 -13.69
N ALA A 72 7.30 5.16 -14.70
CA ALA A 72 8.68 5.18 -15.23
C ALA A 72 9.73 5.57 -14.17
N ASP A 73 9.32 6.25 -13.10
CA ASP A 73 10.21 6.65 -12.01
C ASP A 73 10.34 5.57 -10.91
N ILE A 74 9.66 4.45 -11.09
CA ILE A 74 9.65 3.35 -10.12
C ILE A 74 10.49 2.18 -10.65
N ASP A 75 11.37 1.66 -9.81
CA ASP A 75 12.01 0.38 -10.07
C ASP A 75 10.98 -0.74 -9.90
N LEU A 76 10.55 -1.33 -11.01
CA LEU A 76 9.52 -2.37 -10.99
C LEU A 76 9.97 -3.65 -10.27
N SER A 77 11.26 -3.92 -10.22
CA SER A 77 11.79 -5.04 -9.43
C SER A 77 11.57 -4.84 -7.94
N ARG A 78 11.86 -3.63 -7.45
CA ARG A 78 11.62 -3.27 -6.05
C ARG A 78 10.12 -3.19 -5.73
N LEU A 79 9.32 -2.68 -6.64
CA LEU A 79 7.86 -2.68 -6.50
C LEU A 79 7.33 -4.11 -6.34
N ARG A 80 7.85 -5.03 -7.14
CA ARG A 80 7.49 -6.45 -7.08
C ARG A 80 7.84 -7.06 -5.73
N GLU A 81 9.00 -6.72 -5.18
CA GLU A 81 9.40 -7.16 -3.83
C GLU A 81 8.46 -6.62 -2.74
N ALA A 82 8.09 -5.35 -2.83
CA ALA A 82 7.15 -4.73 -1.89
C ALA A 82 5.78 -5.43 -1.93
N VAL A 83 5.25 -5.67 -3.12
CA VAL A 83 3.98 -6.38 -3.31
C VAL A 83 4.07 -7.81 -2.77
N ARG A 84 5.15 -8.49 -3.05
CA ARG A 84 5.37 -9.86 -2.56
C ARG A 84 5.43 -9.92 -1.04
N PHE A 85 6.16 -9.01 -0.43
CA PHE A 85 6.24 -8.92 1.03
C PHE A 85 4.85 -8.72 1.63
N GLY A 86 4.11 -7.70 1.20
CA GLY A 86 2.77 -7.41 1.71
C GLY A 86 1.79 -8.56 1.50
N TYR A 87 1.80 -9.15 0.31
CA TYR A 87 0.93 -10.27 -0.02
C TYR A 87 1.21 -11.50 0.85
N LYS A 88 2.49 -11.88 1.00
CA LYS A 88 2.87 -13.05 1.82
C LYS A 88 2.48 -12.86 3.28
N ARG A 89 2.70 -11.69 3.84
CA ARG A 89 2.33 -11.40 5.22
C ARG A 89 0.82 -11.45 5.41
N TRP A 90 0.08 -10.87 4.47
CA TRP A 90 -1.38 -10.90 4.50
C TRP A 90 -1.92 -12.32 4.38
N GLN A 91 -1.38 -13.14 3.48
CA GLN A 91 -1.77 -14.54 3.33
C GLN A 91 -1.43 -15.39 4.56
N ALA A 92 -0.42 -15.01 5.31
CA ALA A 92 -0.07 -15.67 6.58
C ALA A 92 -1.01 -15.31 7.74
N GLY A 93 -1.98 -14.44 7.52
CA GLY A 93 -2.95 -14.01 8.53
C GLY A 93 -2.54 -12.73 9.27
N ASP A 94 -1.48 -12.07 8.88
CA ASP A 94 -1.04 -10.83 9.49
C ASP A 94 -1.98 -9.67 9.14
N ARG A 95 -2.02 -8.70 10.04
CA ARG A 95 -2.61 -7.39 9.78
C ARG A 95 -1.54 -6.53 9.10
N VAL A 96 -1.78 -6.20 7.84
CA VAL A 96 -0.81 -5.51 6.97
C VAL A 96 -1.29 -4.10 6.65
N LEU A 97 -0.43 -3.10 6.86
CA LEU A 97 -0.64 -1.73 6.42
C LEU A 97 0.25 -1.44 5.22
N VAL A 98 -0.33 -0.88 4.17
CA VAL A 98 0.41 -0.26 3.06
C VAL A 98 0.26 1.24 3.20
N ARG A 99 1.37 1.97 3.37
CA ARG A 99 1.33 3.40 3.62
C ARG A 99 2.26 4.19 2.69
N CYS A 100 1.84 5.42 2.40
CA CYS A 100 2.70 6.45 1.82
C CYS A 100 2.47 7.75 2.59
N GLN A 101 2.74 8.90 2.00
CA GLN A 101 2.55 10.18 2.68
C GLN A 101 1.05 10.43 2.95
N ALA A 102 0.24 10.62 1.91
CA ALA A 102 -1.18 10.90 2.03
C ALA A 102 -2.06 9.65 2.17
N GLY A 103 -1.54 8.49 1.84
CA GLY A 103 -2.33 7.27 1.81
C GLY A 103 -3.34 7.23 0.67
N LEU A 104 -2.98 7.69 -0.51
CA LEU A 104 -3.87 7.78 -1.68
C LEU A 104 -3.29 7.11 -2.93
N ASN A 105 -2.13 7.54 -3.43
CA ASN A 105 -1.60 7.08 -4.71
C ASN A 105 -0.58 5.95 -4.59
N ARG A 106 0.57 6.19 -3.96
CA ARG A 106 1.66 5.19 -3.85
C ARG A 106 1.22 3.96 -3.06
N SER A 107 0.58 4.18 -1.93
CA SER A 107 -0.04 3.09 -1.15
C SER A 107 -1.17 2.41 -1.93
N GLY A 108 -1.97 3.18 -2.67
CA GLY A 108 -3.03 2.67 -3.53
C GLY A 108 -2.50 1.75 -4.63
N LEU A 109 -1.39 2.11 -5.26
CA LEU A 109 -0.74 1.29 -6.28
C LEU A 109 -0.36 -0.10 -5.73
N VAL A 110 0.34 -0.12 -4.60
CA VAL A 110 0.77 -1.38 -3.98
C VAL A 110 -0.42 -2.19 -3.46
N THR A 111 -1.39 -1.54 -2.82
CA THR A 111 -2.59 -2.21 -2.32
C THR A 111 -3.40 -2.84 -3.47
N ALA A 112 -3.55 -2.14 -4.60
CA ALA A 112 -4.21 -2.68 -5.79
C ALA A 112 -3.49 -3.93 -6.30
N LEU A 113 -2.16 -3.90 -6.39
CA LEU A 113 -1.36 -5.05 -6.84
C LEU A 113 -1.45 -6.24 -5.88
N ILE A 114 -1.50 -6.01 -4.58
CA ILE A 114 -1.73 -7.07 -3.59
C ILE A 114 -3.11 -7.71 -3.79
N LEU A 115 -4.15 -6.90 -3.97
CA LEU A 115 -5.51 -7.38 -4.23
C LEU A 115 -5.59 -8.16 -5.55
N MET A 116 -4.94 -7.68 -6.59
CA MET A 116 -4.88 -8.38 -7.89
C MET A 116 -4.16 -9.72 -7.76
N ARG A 117 -3.10 -9.78 -6.99
CA ARG A 117 -2.40 -11.05 -6.72
C ARG A 117 -3.29 -12.05 -5.98
N SER A 118 -4.25 -11.57 -5.21
CA SER A 118 -5.25 -12.42 -4.53
C SER A 118 -6.40 -12.87 -5.44
N GLY A 119 -6.49 -12.35 -6.66
CA GLY A 119 -7.45 -12.78 -7.66
C GLY A 119 -8.42 -11.71 -8.19
N LEU A 120 -8.36 -10.45 -7.68
CA LEU A 120 -9.19 -9.39 -8.24
C LEU A 120 -8.60 -8.87 -9.55
N ASP A 121 -9.48 -8.42 -10.46
CA ASP A 121 -9.05 -7.62 -11.60
C ASP A 121 -8.70 -6.18 -11.15
N SER A 122 -7.99 -5.44 -12.00
CA SER A 122 -7.54 -4.09 -11.67
C SER A 122 -8.67 -3.12 -11.35
N GLU A 123 -9.75 -3.16 -12.11
CA GLU A 123 -10.88 -2.25 -11.90
C GLU A 123 -11.60 -2.55 -10.59
N SER A 124 -11.79 -3.82 -10.24
CA SER A 124 -12.38 -4.23 -8.97
C SER A 124 -11.50 -3.83 -7.78
N ALA A 125 -10.19 -3.98 -7.90
CA ALA A 125 -9.24 -3.55 -6.87
C ALA A 125 -9.31 -2.03 -6.66
N ILE A 126 -9.31 -1.24 -7.73
CA ILE A 126 -9.42 0.23 -7.67
C ILE A 126 -10.76 0.64 -7.03
N ARG A 127 -11.86 0.03 -7.43
CA ARG A 127 -13.18 0.33 -6.84
C ARG A 127 -13.22 0.03 -5.34
N LEU A 128 -12.65 -1.10 -4.92
CA LEU A 128 -12.61 -1.48 -3.51
C LEU A 128 -11.80 -0.48 -2.68
N ILE A 129 -10.66 -0.04 -3.19
CA ILE A 129 -9.82 0.98 -2.56
C ILE A 129 -10.60 2.29 -2.43
N ARG A 130 -11.22 2.76 -3.48
CA ARG A 130 -12.00 4.00 -3.48
C ARG A 130 -13.19 3.95 -2.53
N LYS A 131 -13.86 2.81 -2.47
CA LYS A 131 -14.99 2.59 -1.55
C LYS A 131 -14.56 2.67 -0.09
N ASN A 132 -13.45 2.06 0.26
CA ASN A 132 -13.07 1.86 1.66
C ASN A 132 -12.08 2.90 2.19
N ARG A 133 -11.29 3.52 1.31
CA ARG A 133 -10.33 4.55 1.71
C ARG A 133 -10.85 5.96 1.46
N ALA A 134 -11.05 6.33 0.22
CA ALA A 134 -11.55 7.63 -0.22
C ALA A 134 -11.85 7.59 -1.72
N ASP A 135 -12.86 8.32 -2.15
CA ASP A 135 -13.25 8.39 -3.57
C ASP A 135 -12.09 8.86 -4.46
N ILE A 136 -11.22 9.72 -3.93
CA ILE A 136 -10.06 10.26 -4.65
C ILE A 136 -8.82 9.37 -4.55
N ALA A 137 -8.88 8.23 -3.88
CA ALA A 137 -7.75 7.31 -3.85
C ALA A 137 -7.38 6.89 -5.28
N LEU A 138 -6.08 6.81 -5.56
CA LEU A 138 -5.57 6.57 -6.90
C LEU A 138 -6.01 7.64 -7.90
N PHE A 139 -5.92 8.92 -7.51
CA PHE A 139 -6.13 10.03 -8.46
C PHE A 139 -4.95 10.22 -9.42
N ASN A 140 -3.81 9.58 -9.16
CA ASN A 140 -2.68 9.55 -10.10
C ASN A 140 -3.07 8.73 -11.32
N GLU A 141 -3.39 9.39 -12.41
CA GLU A 141 -3.89 8.77 -13.63
C GLU A 141 -2.86 7.83 -14.28
N ASP A 142 -1.58 8.13 -14.16
CA ASP A 142 -0.52 7.28 -14.70
C ASP A 142 -0.52 5.90 -14.02
N TYR A 143 -0.68 5.88 -12.69
CA TYR A 143 -0.81 4.64 -11.93
C TYR A 143 -2.06 3.85 -12.35
N VAL A 144 -3.20 4.52 -12.49
CA VAL A 144 -4.46 3.87 -12.89
C VAL A 144 -4.35 3.28 -14.28
N LYS A 145 -3.83 4.03 -15.25
CA LYS A 145 -3.62 3.54 -16.62
C LYS A 145 -2.72 2.31 -16.65
N TRP A 146 -1.61 2.37 -15.92
CA TRP A 146 -0.69 1.25 -15.83
C TRP A 146 -1.32 0.02 -15.16
N LEU A 147 -2.07 0.21 -14.07
CA LEU A 147 -2.79 -0.89 -13.40
C LEU A 147 -3.77 -1.58 -14.36
N ILE A 148 -4.49 -0.84 -15.17
CA ILE A 148 -5.49 -1.40 -16.09
C ILE A 148 -4.82 -2.11 -17.27
N SER A 149 -3.75 -1.55 -17.83
CA SER A 149 -3.16 -2.02 -19.11
C SER A 149 -2.00 -2.98 -18.94
N GLU A 150 -1.18 -2.85 -17.89
CA GLU A 150 0.12 -3.53 -17.82
C GLU A 150 0.35 -4.36 -16.55
N SER A 151 -0.44 -4.19 -15.51
CA SER A 151 -0.18 -4.85 -14.23
C SER A 151 -0.32 -6.37 -14.29
N GLN A 152 -1.12 -6.93 -15.19
CA GLN A 152 -1.22 -8.38 -15.35
C GLN A 152 0.10 -8.99 -15.82
N ALA A 153 0.74 -8.36 -16.80
CA ALA A 153 2.07 -8.79 -17.25
C ALA A 153 3.12 -8.64 -16.14
N PHE A 154 3.08 -7.53 -15.40
CA PHE A 154 3.94 -7.30 -14.25
C PHE A 154 3.80 -8.40 -13.19
N LEU A 155 2.59 -8.83 -12.85
CA LEU A 155 2.34 -9.88 -11.87
C LEU A 155 2.73 -11.26 -12.39
N SER A 156 2.62 -11.50 -13.71
CA SER A 156 2.99 -12.77 -14.35
C SER A 156 4.50 -12.97 -14.44
N ASP A 157 5.27 -11.89 -14.59
CA ASP A 157 6.73 -11.91 -14.67
C ASP A 157 7.42 -12.13 -13.33
N SER A 158 6.70 -12.54 -12.30
CA SER A 158 7.25 -12.77 -10.99
C SER A 158 8.31 -13.90 -11.02
N PRO A 159 9.56 -13.64 -10.54
CA PRO A 159 10.63 -14.64 -10.53
C PRO A 159 10.39 -15.83 -9.59
N SER A 160 9.20 -15.93 -8.96
CA SER A 160 8.82 -17.08 -8.15
C SER A 160 8.80 -18.41 -8.92
N ASN A 161 8.84 -18.36 -10.25
CA ASN A 161 8.96 -19.56 -11.12
C ASN A 161 10.41 -19.96 -11.43
N GLN A 162 11.41 -19.20 -10.96
CA GLN A 162 12.82 -19.50 -11.22
C GLN A 162 13.58 -20.03 -10.00
N ALA A 163 12.98 -20.06 -8.83
CA ALA A 163 13.54 -20.65 -7.64
C ALA A 163 12.89 -22.03 -7.43
N ALA A 164 13.34 -22.98 -8.20
CA ALA A 164 13.18 -24.37 -7.82
C ALA A 164 14.23 -24.71 -6.77
#